data_1c8bf64769f1f2bdaad1f1181cbdf98b
#
_entry.id   1c8bf64769f1f2bdaad1f1181cbdf98b
#
_cell.length_a   1.000
_cell.length_b   1.000
_cell.length_c   1.000
_cell.angle_alpha   90.00
_cell.angle_beta   90.00
_cell.angle_gamma   90.00
#
_symmetry.space_group_name_H-M   'P 1'
#
loop_
_entity.id
_entity.type
_entity.pdbx_description
1 polymer ?
#
loop_
_entity_poly.entity_id
_entity_poly.type
_entity_poly.pdbx_seq_one_letter_code
_entity_poly.pdbx_strand_id
1 'polypeptide(L)'
;SASTKAVIRITTKKIQGEGFGFDAKTTGEYDEKKNFGGFGQLNMNYRKNGLELGAYAFGARQYQPDNKDFQQKTYLDKTWNQKSEIRQVGIIEAMNFRLDASYQLDANNSIGANFGFLRNPKQTWNGDMSSSILQNEELSENSDSHADFFWQKNNLSSNIYYVGKIGKLSIDFNTDWLWSKEYQNDVTKEQYQEVGMNAQSQTAHSLTNKDYHLLASKLVLSYPLLGGNLSLGGEYSNTHRTSKYQVVPTNLVSDDDSRITESMTSSFLTYSRDFGNLSLEAGMRYEYIDFNYYEYGKYV
;
A
#
# COMPACT_ATOMS: atom_id res chain seq x y z
N SER A 1 16.19 -4.33 17.96
CA SER A 1 15.73 -2.97 18.26
C SER A 1 16.37 -2.01 17.26
N ALA A 2 15.58 -1.46 16.34
CA ALA A 2 16.04 -0.40 15.46
C ALA A 2 16.18 0.88 16.30
N SER A 3 17.41 1.35 16.51
CA SER A 3 17.66 2.64 17.14
C SER A 3 17.25 3.74 16.15
N THR A 4 16.17 4.44 16.42
CA THR A 4 15.78 5.63 15.67
C THR A 4 16.82 6.72 15.88
N LYS A 5 17.60 7.04 14.84
CA LYS A 5 18.70 8.03 14.91
C LYS A 5 18.24 9.47 14.82
N ALA A 6 17.01 9.72 14.35
CA ALA A 6 16.41 11.04 14.24
C ALA A 6 14.87 10.96 14.24
N VAL A 7 14.23 11.96 14.84
CA VAL A 7 12.78 12.17 14.79
C VAL A 7 12.53 13.51 14.12
N ILE A 8 11.74 13.52 13.04
CA ILE A 8 11.30 14.76 12.40
C ILE A 8 9.89 15.05 12.92
N ARG A 9 9.74 16.18 13.62
CA ARG A 9 8.45 16.69 14.04
C ARG A 9 8.02 17.80 13.08
N ILE A 10 6.93 17.57 12.35
CA ILE A 10 6.34 18.57 11.45
C ILE A 10 5.20 19.24 12.20
N THR A 11 5.28 20.55 12.34
CA THR A 11 4.18 21.37 12.88
C THR A 11 3.65 22.25 11.76
N THR A 12 2.41 22.04 11.36
CA THR A 12 1.74 22.89 10.36
C THR A 12 1.25 24.18 11.00
N LYS A 13 1.38 25.28 10.29
CA LYS A 13 0.74 26.56 10.71
C LYS A 13 -0.77 26.43 10.52
N LYS A 14 -1.55 26.95 11.48
CA LYS A 14 -3.00 27.09 11.26
C LYS A 14 -3.22 27.96 10.04
N ILE A 15 -3.95 27.43 9.07
CA ILE A 15 -4.37 28.19 7.89
C ILE A 15 -5.33 29.28 8.38
N GLN A 16 -5.05 30.54 8.06
CA GLN A 16 -5.90 31.66 8.42
C GLN A 16 -6.82 31.99 7.25
N GLY A 17 -8.09 32.27 7.55
CA GLY A 17 -9.11 32.66 6.59
C GLY A 17 -10.25 31.64 6.47
N GLU A 18 -11.43 32.16 6.19
CA GLU A 18 -12.63 31.43 5.88
C GLU A 18 -12.95 31.56 4.39
N GLY A 19 -13.64 30.61 3.80
CA GLY A 19 -14.05 30.66 2.42
C GLY A 19 -14.05 29.31 1.72
N PHE A 20 -14.27 29.37 0.43
CA PHE A 20 -14.19 28.25 -0.49
C PHE A 20 -13.02 28.47 -1.46
N GLY A 21 -12.30 27.41 -1.72
CA GLY A 21 -11.25 27.38 -2.74
C GLY A 21 -11.32 26.10 -3.55
N PHE A 22 -10.90 26.18 -4.80
CA PHE A 22 -10.73 25.00 -5.63
C PHE A 22 -9.51 25.15 -6.53
N ASP A 23 -8.96 24.02 -6.92
CA ASP A 23 -7.92 23.89 -7.93
C ASP A 23 -8.30 22.73 -8.86
N ALA A 24 -8.19 22.97 -10.16
CA ALA A 24 -8.46 21.95 -11.17
C ALA A 24 -7.31 21.88 -12.16
N LYS A 25 -6.87 20.68 -12.46
CA LYS A 25 -5.81 20.40 -13.43
C LYS A 25 -6.24 19.29 -14.39
N THR A 26 -5.98 19.48 -15.67
CA THR A 26 -6.17 18.45 -16.68
C THR A 26 -5.00 18.42 -17.64
N THR A 27 -4.67 17.22 -18.10
CA THR A 27 -3.63 16.99 -19.12
C THR A 27 -4.14 15.95 -20.09
N GLY A 28 -4.01 16.22 -21.37
CA GLY A 28 -4.24 15.26 -22.44
C GLY A 28 -2.90 14.87 -23.07
N GLU A 29 -2.74 13.59 -23.35
CA GLU A 29 -1.57 13.00 -23.99
C GLU A 29 -2.00 12.23 -25.22
N TYR A 30 -1.25 12.35 -26.30
CA TYR A 30 -1.48 11.63 -27.53
C TYR A 30 -0.15 11.24 -28.15
N ASP A 31 0.02 9.98 -28.46
CA ASP A 31 1.27 9.47 -29.04
C ASP A 31 1.16 9.22 -30.56
N GLU A 32 2.32 8.94 -31.17
CA GLU A 32 2.42 8.66 -32.60
C GLU A 32 1.65 7.39 -33.03
N LYS A 33 1.41 6.47 -32.08
CA LYS A 33 0.63 5.23 -32.30
C LYS A 33 -0.88 5.43 -32.11
N LYS A 34 -1.33 6.69 -32.01
CA LYS A 34 -2.73 7.08 -31.80
C LYS A 34 -3.32 6.65 -30.47
N ASN A 35 -2.48 6.44 -29.44
CA ASN A 35 -2.93 6.19 -28.09
C ASN A 35 -3.29 7.51 -27.41
N PHE A 36 -4.45 7.55 -26.79
CA PHE A 36 -4.89 8.68 -26.01
C PHE A 36 -4.78 8.38 -24.51
N GLY A 37 -4.15 9.29 -23.81
CA GLY A 37 -4.02 9.28 -22.36
C GLY A 37 -4.27 10.65 -21.75
N GLY A 38 -4.09 10.75 -20.46
CA GLY A 38 -4.19 11.99 -19.71
C GLY A 38 -4.73 11.80 -18.30
N PHE A 39 -4.87 12.89 -17.60
CA PHE A 39 -5.48 12.90 -16.27
C PHE A 39 -6.31 14.15 -16.02
N GLY A 40 -7.25 14.01 -15.10
CA GLY A 40 -7.99 15.12 -14.49
C GLY A 40 -7.87 15.07 -12.97
N GLN A 41 -7.71 16.22 -12.36
CA GLN A 41 -7.64 16.38 -10.91
C GLN A 41 -8.46 17.57 -10.49
N LEU A 42 -9.20 17.43 -9.38
CA LEU A 42 -9.95 18.48 -8.73
C LEU A 42 -9.67 18.45 -7.23
N ASN A 43 -9.30 19.59 -6.67
CA ASN A 43 -9.22 19.83 -5.24
C ASN A 43 -10.23 20.88 -4.85
N MET A 44 -10.97 20.66 -3.78
CA MET A 44 -11.92 21.62 -3.22
C MET A 44 -11.71 21.71 -1.71
N ASN A 45 -11.76 22.93 -1.19
CA ASN A 45 -11.62 23.19 0.23
C ASN A 45 -12.67 24.21 0.66
N TYR A 46 -13.28 23.98 1.80
CA TYR A 46 -14.22 24.89 2.42
C TYR A 46 -13.90 25.02 3.90
N ARG A 47 -13.89 26.26 4.39
CA ARG A 47 -13.69 26.55 5.83
C ARG A 47 -14.62 27.64 6.28
N LYS A 48 -15.33 27.39 7.35
CA LYS A 48 -16.17 28.37 8.04
C LYS A 48 -16.49 27.96 9.47
N ASN A 49 -16.37 28.91 10.42
CA ASN A 49 -16.80 28.70 11.82
C ASN A 49 -16.25 27.41 12.45
N GLY A 50 -14.98 27.11 12.24
CA GLY A 50 -14.33 25.90 12.77
C GLY A 50 -14.58 24.63 11.95
N LEU A 51 -15.51 24.64 10.98
CA LEU A 51 -15.69 23.54 10.04
C LEU A 51 -14.67 23.66 8.90
N GLU A 52 -13.98 22.56 8.60
CA GLU A 52 -13.12 22.40 7.44
C GLU A 52 -13.58 21.19 6.66
N LEU A 53 -13.80 21.37 5.37
CA LEU A 53 -14.13 20.29 4.43
C LEU A 53 -13.13 20.29 3.30
N GLY A 54 -12.68 19.12 2.92
CA GLY A 54 -11.82 18.88 1.77
C GLY A 54 -12.42 17.83 0.87
N ALA A 55 -12.27 18.01 -0.44
CA ALA A 55 -12.59 16.98 -1.43
C ALA A 55 -11.48 16.93 -2.47
N TYR A 56 -11.10 15.73 -2.82
CA TYR A 56 -10.13 15.45 -3.88
C TYR A 56 -10.69 14.40 -4.81
N ALA A 57 -10.63 14.67 -6.11
CA ALA A 57 -10.96 13.72 -7.15
C ALA A 57 -9.84 13.69 -8.20
N PHE A 58 -9.46 12.50 -8.60
CA PHE A 58 -8.45 12.26 -9.62
C PHE A 58 -8.88 11.10 -10.50
N GLY A 59 -8.69 11.25 -11.80
CA GLY A 59 -8.85 10.20 -12.77
C GLY A 59 -7.75 10.26 -13.80
N ALA A 60 -7.16 9.12 -14.16
CA ALA A 60 -6.11 9.05 -15.15
C ALA A 60 -6.25 7.80 -16.03
N ARG A 61 -5.81 7.95 -17.28
CA ARG A 61 -5.49 6.87 -18.19
C ARG A 61 -4.15 7.17 -18.81
N GLN A 62 -3.20 6.28 -18.64
CA GLN A 62 -1.84 6.41 -19.15
C GLN A 62 -1.50 5.23 -20.04
N TYR A 63 -0.82 5.53 -21.13
CA TYR A 63 -0.19 4.57 -21.99
C TYR A 63 1.32 4.60 -21.71
N GLN A 64 1.87 3.48 -21.29
CA GLN A 64 3.24 3.42 -20.78
C GLN A 64 4.02 2.33 -21.50
N PRO A 65 4.87 2.68 -22.49
CA PRO A 65 5.86 1.76 -23.01
C PRO A 65 6.95 1.53 -21.96
N ASP A 66 7.35 0.29 -21.80
CA ASP A 66 8.38 -0.10 -20.84
C ASP A 66 9.32 -1.11 -21.51
N ASN A 67 10.53 -0.67 -21.80
CA ASN A 67 11.57 -1.47 -22.42
C ASN A 67 12.70 -1.66 -21.41
N LYS A 68 13.03 -2.90 -21.14
CA LYS A 68 14.07 -3.27 -20.18
C LYS A 68 15.01 -4.31 -20.75
N ASP A 69 16.29 -4.13 -20.52
CA ASP A 69 17.30 -5.14 -20.73
C ASP A 69 17.90 -5.45 -19.37
N PHE A 70 17.92 -6.70 -18.97
CA PHE A 70 18.50 -7.07 -17.69
C PHE A 70 19.39 -8.31 -17.81
N GLN A 71 20.30 -8.43 -16.87
CA GLN A 71 21.15 -9.59 -16.72
C GLN A 71 21.11 -10.04 -15.27
N GLN A 72 20.89 -11.33 -15.07
CA GLN A 72 20.94 -11.97 -13.75
C GLN A 72 21.98 -13.06 -13.74
N LYS A 73 22.89 -13.03 -12.76
CA LYS A 73 23.85 -14.09 -12.51
C LYS A 73 23.53 -14.80 -11.20
N THR A 74 23.44 -16.11 -11.24
CA THR A 74 23.23 -16.97 -10.08
C THR A 74 24.41 -17.91 -9.94
N TYR A 75 25.03 -17.88 -8.76
CA TYR A 75 26.21 -18.68 -8.43
C TYR A 75 25.78 -19.84 -7.52
N LEU A 76 25.78 -21.04 -8.09
CA LEU A 76 25.55 -22.32 -7.41
C LEU A 76 26.75 -23.22 -7.74
N ASP A 77 26.56 -24.55 -7.83
CA ASP A 77 27.58 -25.49 -8.32
C ASP A 77 28.04 -25.14 -9.75
N LYS A 78 27.15 -24.51 -10.50
CA LYS A 78 27.40 -23.90 -11.81
C LYS A 78 26.99 -22.44 -11.79
N THR A 79 27.63 -21.63 -12.62
CA THR A 79 27.23 -20.23 -12.80
C THR A 79 26.18 -20.16 -13.90
N TRP A 80 25.00 -19.61 -13.55
CA TRP A 80 23.92 -19.33 -14.50
C TRP A 80 23.89 -17.83 -14.79
N ASN A 81 23.82 -17.47 -16.06
CA ASN A 81 23.78 -16.09 -16.51
C ASN A 81 22.62 -15.93 -17.50
N GLN A 82 21.52 -15.36 -17.01
CA GLN A 82 20.36 -15.04 -17.83
C GLN A 82 20.47 -13.61 -18.34
N LYS A 83 20.32 -13.42 -19.64
CA LYS A 83 20.19 -12.13 -20.30
C LYS A 83 18.80 -12.06 -20.91
N SER A 84 18.06 -11.01 -20.63
CA SER A 84 16.69 -10.86 -21.11
C SER A 84 16.43 -9.46 -21.62
N GLU A 85 15.68 -9.39 -22.70
CA GLU A 85 15.12 -8.17 -23.28
C GLU A 85 13.59 -8.23 -23.11
N ILE A 86 13.02 -7.19 -22.52
CA ILE A 86 11.57 -7.04 -22.35
C ILE A 86 11.11 -5.82 -23.14
N ARG A 87 10.07 -5.98 -23.92
CA ARG A 87 9.43 -4.94 -24.71
C ARG A 87 7.94 -5.02 -24.46
N GLN A 88 7.42 -4.15 -23.61
CA GLN A 88 6.04 -4.21 -23.18
C GLN A 88 5.36 -2.85 -23.19
N VAL A 89 4.05 -2.90 -23.20
CA VAL A 89 3.18 -1.73 -23.17
C VAL A 89 2.13 -1.91 -22.09
N GLY A 90 2.03 -0.92 -21.21
CA GLY A 90 0.99 -0.85 -20.19
C GLY A 90 -0.08 0.17 -20.52
N ILE A 91 -1.33 -0.15 -20.18
CA ILE A 91 -2.43 0.80 -20.05
C ILE A 91 -2.83 0.81 -18.58
N ILE A 92 -2.68 1.97 -17.95
CA ILE A 92 -2.96 2.15 -16.54
C ILE A 92 -4.14 3.10 -16.40
N GLU A 93 -5.23 2.62 -15.81
CA GLU A 93 -6.36 3.45 -15.42
C GLU A 93 -6.41 3.56 -13.90
N ALA A 94 -6.56 4.76 -13.39
CA ALA A 94 -6.62 5.04 -11.96
C ALA A 94 -7.71 6.06 -11.65
N MET A 95 -8.43 5.83 -10.56
CA MET A 95 -9.37 6.76 -9.97
C MET A 95 -9.08 6.88 -8.48
N ASN A 96 -9.04 8.10 -7.98
CA ASN A 96 -8.85 8.38 -6.56
C ASN A 96 -9.84 9.44 -6.13
N PHE A 97 -10.56 9.16 -5.07
CA PHE A 97 -11.50 10.10 -4.46
C PHE A 97 -11.23 10.16 -2.96
N ARG A 98 -11.18 11.34 -2.39
CA ARG A 98 -11.01 11.54 -0.97
C ARG A 98 -11.90 12.67 -0.47
N LEU A 99 -12.49 12.44 0.68
CA LEU A 99 -13.24 13.44 1.46
C LEU A 99 -12.57 13.58 2.83
N ASP A 100 -12.40 14.79 3.27
CA ASP A 100 -11.87 15.14 4.57
C ASP A 100 -12.87 16.10 5.23
N ALA A 101 -13.19 15.86 6.49
CA ALA A 101 -14.02 16.74 7.29
C ALA A 101 -13.40 16.88 8.68
N SER A 102 -13.29 18.09 9.17
CA SER A 102 -12.91 18.34 10.57
C SER A 102 -13.71 19.50 11.14
N TYR A 103 -13.92 19.45 12.44
CA TYR A 103 -14.63 20.48 13.17
C TYR A 103 -13.90 20.82 14.47
N GLN A 104 -13.58 22.09 14.62
CA GLN A 104 -13.03 22.64 15.85
C GLN A 104 -14.18 22.93 16.81
N LEU A 105 -14.36 22.05 17.81
CA LEU A 105 -15.44 22.17 18.82
C LEU A 105 -15.23 23.40 19.71
N ASP A 106 -13.97 23.64 20.09
CA ASP A 106 -13.51 24.80 20.86
C ASP A 106 -11.99 25.02 20.65
N ALA A 107 -11.37 25.91 21.41
CA ALA A 107 -9.94 26.23 21.28
C ALA A 107 -9.00 25.02 21.50
N ASN A 108 -9.47 23.97 22.21
CA ASN A 108 -8.68 22.82 22.62
C ASN A 108 -9.17 21.50 22.04
N ASN A 109 -10.35 21.45 21.41
CA ASN A 109 -11.01 20.23 21.03
C ASN A 109 -11.35 20.22 19.55
N SER A 110 -10.95 19.18 18.85
CA SER A 110 -11.27 18.95 17.44
C SER A 110 -11.64 17.51 17.19
N ILE A 111 -12.57 17.31 16.27
CA ILE A 111 -12.95 15.99 15.73
C ILE A 111 -12.82 16.03 14.20
N GLY A 112 -12.48 14.92 13.61
CA GLY A 112 -12.44 14.83 12.16
C GLY A 112 -12.58 13.42 11.66
N ALA A 113 -12.87 13.34 10.37
CA ALA A 113 -12.96 12.09 9.65
C ALA A 113 -12.43 12.27 8.23
N ASN A 114 -11.86 11.22 7.68
CA ASN A 114 -11.58 11.15 6.26
C ASN A 114 -12.10 9.85 5.66
N PHE A 115 -12.38 9.90 4.38
CA PHE A 115 -12.77 8.76 3.58
C PHE A 115 -12.00 8.79 2.27
N GLY A 116 -11.41 7.67 1.90
CA GLY A 116 -10.66 7.49 0.66
C GLY A 116 -11.18 6.31 -0.15
N PHE A 117 -11.30 6.51 -1.45
CA PHE A 117 -11.59 5.45 -2.42
C PHE A 117 -10.54 5.52 -3.53
N LEU A 118 -9.79 4.45 -3.71
CA LEU A 118 -8.87 4.29 -4.82
C LEU A 118 -9.29 3.07 -5.64
N ARG A 119 -9.41 3.26 -6.92
CA ARG A 119 -9.73 2.19 -7.86
C ARG A 119 -8.79 2.24 -9.05
N ASN A 120 -8.20 1.10 -9.36
CA ASN A 120 -7.57 0.81 -10.65
C ASN A 120 -8.50 -0.12 -11.42
N PRO A 121 -9.43 0.41 -12.23
CA PRO A 121 -10.44 -0.42 -12.90
C PRO A 121 -9.82 -1.35 -13.93
N LYS A 122 -8.72 -0.91 -14.54
CA LYS A 122 -7.99 -1.68 -15.54
C LYS A 122 -6.54 -1.26 -15.56
N GLN A 123 -5.67 -2.21 -15.32
CA GLN A 123 -4.26 -2.10 -15.61
C GLN A 123 -3.85 -3.31 -16.43
N THR A 124 -3.41 -3.09 -17.65
CA THR A 124 -2.97 -4.17 -18.55
C THR A 124 -1.54 -3.94 -18.95
N TRP A 125 -0.79 -5.01 -19.05
CA TRP A 125 0.51 -5.04 -19.69
C TRP A 125 0.51 -6.14 -20.73
N ASN A 126 0.97 -5.82 -21.92
CA ASN A 126 1.13 -6.74 -23.01
C ASN A 126 2.56 -6.60 -23.53
N GLY A 127 3.29 -7.68 -23.65
CA GLY A 127 4.66 -7.58 -24.07
C GLY A 127 5.35 -8.91 -24.34
N ASP A 128 6.49 -8.77 -24.95
CA ASP A 128 7.38 -9.86 -25.33
C ASP A 128 8.65 -9.82 -24.49
N MET A 129 9.18 -10.97 -24.17
CA MET A 129 10.47 -11.15 -23.52
C MET A 129 11.26 -12.22 -24.27
N SER A 130 12.48 -11.86 -24.69
CA SER A 130 13.45 -12.81 -25.22
C SER A 130 14.56 -13.01 -24.21
N SER A 131 14.91 -14.24 -23.93
CA SER A 131 15.93 -14.60 -22.93
C SER A 131 16.94 -15.59 -23.49
N SER A 132 18.20 -15.44 -23.07
CA SER A 132 19.25 -16.42 -23.27
C SER A 132 19.84 -16.79 -21.91
N ILE A 133 19.93 -18.08 -21.65
CA ILE A 133 20.48 -18.63 -20.42
C ILE A 133 21.79 -19.32 -20.72
N LEU A 134 22.86 -18.85 -20.10
CA LEU A 134 24.18 -19.43 -20.22
C LEU A 134 24.51 -20.18 -18.92
N GLN A 135 25.09 -21.37 -19.07
CA GLN A 135 25.61 -22.17 -17.97
C GLN A 135 27.14 -22.22 -18.11
N ASN A 136 27.87 -21.71 -17.10
CA ASN A 136 29.35 -21.57 -17.18
C ASN A 136 29.82 -20.86 -18.46
N GLU A 137 29.09 -19.80 -18.87
CA GLU A 137 29.33 -18.99 -20.08
C GLU A 137 28.99 -19.67 -21.42
N GLU A 138 28.55 -20.91 -21.43
CA GLU A 138 28.07 -21.59 -22.64
C GLU A 138 26.53 -21.48 -22.73
N LEU A 139 26.00 -21.26 -23.92
CA LEU A 139 24.55 -21.19 -24.12
C LEU A 139 23.92 -22.52 -23.74
N SER A 140 22.95 -22.48 -22.84
CA SER A 140 22.16 -23.63 -22.37
C SER A 140 20.76 -23.64 -22.96
N GLU A 141 20.11 -22.46 -22.99
CA GLU A 141 18.71 -22.32 -23.41
C GLU A 141 18.44 -20.93 -23.99
N ASN A 142 17.55 -20.87 -24.98
CA ASN A 142 16.89 -19.64 -25.41
C ASN A 142 15.39 -19.77 -25.17
N SER A 143 14.75 -18.65 -24.77
CA SER A 143 13.29 -18.59 -24.69
C SER A 143 12.76 -17.26 -25.21
N ASP A 144 11.60 -17.35 -25.88
CA ASP A 144 10.79 -16.22 -26.28
C ASP A 144 9.40 -16.38 -25.64
N SER A 145 8.95 -15.35 -24.96
CA SER A 145 7.64 -15.37 -24.31
C SER A 145 6.83 -14.12 -24.64
N HIS A 146 5.51 -14.33 -24.71
CA HIS A 146 4.52 -13.27 -24.82
C HIS A 146 3.62 -13.34 -23.60
N ALA A 147 3.44 -12.20 -22.93
CA ALA A 147 2.66 -12.12 -21.72
C ALA A 147 1.57 -11.05 -21.78
N ASP A 148 0.36 -11.44 -21.40
CA ASP A 148 -0.78 -10.58 -21.18
C ASP A 148 -1.08 -10.55 -19.69
N PHE A 149 -0.93 -9.40 -19.06
CA PHE A 149 -1.26 -9.18 -17.65
C PHE A 149 -2.49 -8.29 -17.55
N PHE A 150 -3.41 -8.67 -16.68
CA PHE A 150 -4.56 -7.88 -16.30
C PHE A 150 -4.64 -7.78 -14.78
N TRP A 151 -4.75 -6.56 -14.28
CA TRP A 151 -4.83 -6.28 -12.87
C TRP A 151 -5.89 -5.25 -12.54
N GLN A 152 -6.65 -5.50 -11.47
CA GLN A 152 -7.63 -4.59 -10.90
C GLN A 152 -7.39 -4.45 -9.40
N LYS A 153 -7.63 -3.25 -8.87
CA LYS A 153 -7.54 -3.00 -7.44
C LYS A 153 -8.62 -2.01 -7.00
N ASN A 154 -9.24 -2.30 -5.87
CA ASN A 154 -10.14 -1.40 -5.17
C ASN A 154 -9.65 -1.26 -3.74
N ASN A 155 -9.52 -0.02 -3.25
CA ASN A 155 -9.23 0.27 -1.86
C ASN A 155 -10.28 1.23 -1.32
N LEU A 156 -10.80 0.95 -0.14
CA LEU A 156 -11.54 1.88 0.69
C LEU A 156 -10.75 2.12 1.96
N SER A 157 -10.67 3.35 2.39
CA SER A 157 -10.06 3.72 3.67
C SER A 157 -10.92 4.75 4.37
N SER A 158 -10.97 4.68 5.67
CA SER A 158 -11.54 5.73 6.49
C SER A 158 -10.75 5.90 7.79
N ASN A 159 -10.73 7.11 8.28
CA ASN A 159 -10.16 7.45 9.55
C ASN A 159 -11.13 8.34 10.30
N ILE A 160 -11.22 8.17 11.62
CA ILE A 160 -11.93 9.06 12.53
C ILE A 160 -10.98 9.38 13.67
N TYR A 161 -10.91 10.64 14.06
CA TYR A 161 -10.07 11.07 15.16
C TYR A 161 -10.74 12.10 16.04
N TYR A 162 -10.29 12.15 17.29
CA TYR A 162 -10.56 13.21 18.24
C TYR A 162 -9.27 13.58 18.95
N VAL A 163 -8.96 14.87 18.96
CA VAL A 163 -7.83 15.41 19.72
C VAL A 163 -8.35 16.56 20.58
N GLY A 164 -8.13 16.47 21.89
CA GLY A 164 -8.67 17.50 22.73
C GLY A 164 -8.19 17.50 24.17
N LYS A 165 -8.72 18.46 24.94
CA LYS A 165 -8.49 18.63 26.37
C LYS A 165 -9.78 18.84 27.12
N ILE A 166 -9.99 18.07 28.21
CA ILE A 166 -11.06 18.25 29.17
C ILE A 166 -10.42 18.60 30.54
N GLY A 167 -10.43 19.86 30.88
CA GLY A 167 -9.67 20.35 32.02
C GLY A 167 -8.17 20.15 31.83
N LYS A 168 -7.53 19.32 32.67
CA LYS A 168 -6.12 18.97 32.56
C LYS A 168 -5.85 17.68 31.74
N LEU A 169 -6.90 16.91 31.47
CA LEU A 169 -6.78 15.65 30.71
C LEU A 169 -6.69 15.95 29.22
N SER A 170 -5.60 15.53 28.58
CA SER A 170 -5.49 15.50 27.12
C SER A 170 -5.93 14.14 26.61
N ILE A 171 -6.68 14.14 25.51
CA ILE A 171 -7.23 12.96 24.86
C ILE A 171 -6.79 12.98 23.40
N ASP A 172 -6.21 11.88 22.94
CA ASP A 172 -5.87 11.64 21.53
C ASP A 172 -6.45 10.27 21.16
N PHE A 173 -7.49 10.29 20.33
CA PHE A 173 -8.15 9.11 19.81
C PHE A 173 -8.05 9.08 18.29
N ASN A 174 -7.71 7.93 17.76
CA ASN A 174 -7.63 7.69 16.32
C ASN A 174 -8.11 6.28 16.01
N THR A 175 -8.88 6.13 14.93
CA THR A 175 -9.24 4.82 14.40
C THR A 175 -9.20 4.83 12.89
N ASP A 176 -8.58 3.80 12.32
CA ASP A 176 -8.39 3.58 10.90
C ASP A 176 -9.10 2.30 10.47
N TRP A 177 -9.78 2.36 9.35
CA TRP A 177 -10.32 1.20 8.67
C TRP A 177 -9.85 1.20 7.22
N LEU A 178 -9.39 0.03 6.76
CA LEU A 178 -8.94 -0.19 5.40
C LEU A 178 -9.53 -1.50 4.86
N TRP A 179 -10.07 -1.44 3.65
CA TRP A 179 -10.40 -2.59 2.85
C TRP A 179 -9.70 -2.49 1.49
N SER A 180 -9.13 -3.60 1.03
CA SER A 180 -8.48 -3.69 -0.27
C SER A 180 -8.81 -5.01 -0.95
N LYS A 181 -9.22 -4.95 -2.20
CA LYS A 181 -9.44 -6.13 -3.02
C LYS A 181 -8.64 -6.02 -4.31
N GLU A 182 -7.91 -7.08 -4.62
CA GLU A 182 -7.06 -7.17 -5.80
C GLU A 182 -7.39 -8.43 -6.58
N TYR A 183 -7.48 -8.28 -7.89
CA TYR A 183 -7.67 -9.35 -8.85
C TYR A 183 -6.60 -9.22 -9.93
N GLN A 184 -5.91 -10.31 -10.23
CA GLN A 184 -4.91 -10.37 -11.29
C GLN A 184 -5.13 -11.64 -12.11
N ASN A 185 -5.05 -11.52 -13.42
CA ASN A 185 -5.16 -12.61 -14.38
C ASN A 185 -4.08 -12.43 -15.44
N ASP A 186 -3.18 -13.39 -15.52
CA ASP A 186 -2.04 -13.33 -16.41
C ASP A 186 -2.03 -14.56 -17.31
N VAL A 187 -1.68 -14.35 -18.58
CA VAL A 187 -1.47 -15.40 -19.56
C VAL A 187 -0.09 -15.23 -20.14
N THR A 188 0.75 -16.23 -19.96
CA THR A 188 2.10 -16.25 -20.55
C THR A 188 2.22 -17.42 -21.52
N LYS A 189 2.61 -17.14 -22.74
CA LYS A 189 2.93 -18.14 -23.77
C LYS A 189 4.44 -18.09 -23.99
N GLU A 190 5.09 -19.20 -23.86
CA GLU A 190 6.53 -19.31 -23.97
C GLU A 190 6.91 -20.40 -24.98
N GLN A 191 7.92 -20.12 -25.78
CA GLN A 191 8.68 -21.08 -26.59
C GLN A 191 10.10 -21.09 -26.05
N TYR A 192 10.59 -22.25 -25.68
CA TYR A 192 11.95 -22.41 -25.21
C TYR A 192 12.65 -23.58 -25.89
N GLN A 193 13.97 -23.46 -26.03
CA GLN A 193 14.78 -24.45 -26.64
C GLN A 193 16.09 -24.60 -25.89
N GLU A 194 16.31 -25.78 -25.32
CA GLU A 194 17.59 -26.19 -24.79
C GLU A 194 18.53 -26.57 -25.95
N VAL A 195 19.83 -26.32 -25.77
CA VAL A 195 20.83 -26.64 -26.78
C VAL A 195 20.84 -28.14 -27.06
N GLY A 196 20.67 -28.51 -28.32
CA GLY A 196 20.60 -29.92 -28.77
C GLY A 196 19.22 -30.56 -28.63
N MET A 197 18.21 -29.86 -28.16
CA MET A 197 16.84 -30.33 -28.05
C MET A 197 15.92 -29.64 -29.06
N ASN A 198 14.76 -30.21 -29.33
CA ASN A 198 13.71 -29.55 -30.10
C ASN A 198 13.05 -28.44 -29.28
N ALA A 199 12.63 -27.39 -29.96
CA ALA A 199 11.86 -26.33 -29.34
C ALA A 199 10.55 -26.87 -28.69
N GLN A 200 10.24 -26.40 -27.53
CA GLN A 200 9.03 -26.71 -26.79
C GLN A 200 8.21 -25.45 -26.58
N SER A 201 6.90 -25.61 -26.40
CA SER A 201 6.00 -24.49 -26.12
C SER A 201 5.16 -24.82 -24.90
N GLN A 202 4.95 -23.82 -24.06
CA GLN A 202 4.04 -23.91 -22.92
C GLN A 202 3.19 -22.65 -22.80
N THR A 203 2.04 -22.79 -22.17
CA THR A 203 1.17 -21.68 -21.83
C THR A 203 0.81 -21.78 -20.37
N ALA A 204 1.06 -20.73 -19.62
CA ALA A 204 0.67 -20.61 -18.23
C ALA A 204 -0.44 -19.59 -18.08
N HIS A 205 -1.51 -19.95 -17.36
CA HIS A 205 -2.54 -19.05 -16.89
C HIS A 205 -2.40 -18.94 -15.39
N SER A 206 -2.22 -17.73 -14.86
CA SER A 206 -2.24 -17.49 -13.43
C SER A 206 -3.38 -16.58 -13.01
N LEU A 207 -4.01 -16.90 -11.91
CA LEU A 207 -5.10 -16.16 -11.30
C LEU A 207 -4.77 -15.85 -9.86
N THR A 208 -4.76 -14.57 -9.51
CA THR A 208 -4.55 -14.11 -8.14
C THR A 208 -5.76 -13.32 -7.64
N ASN A 209 -6.26 -13.71 -6.47
CA ASN A 209 -7.28 -12.96 -5.73
C ASN A 209 -6.75 -12.66 -4.34
N LYS A 210 -6.74 -11.38 -3.96
CA LYS A 210 -6.38 -10.97 -2.60
C LYS A 210 -7.50 -10.11 -2.02
N ASP A 211 -7.80 -10.35 -0.76
CA ASP A 211 -8.71 -9.53 0.03
C ASP A 211 -8.05 -9.20 1.37
N TYR A 212 -8.11 -7.93 1.74
CA TYR A 212 -7.44 -7.42 2.92
C TYR A 212 -8.35 -6.47 3.68
N HIS A 213 -8.50 -6.70 4.97
CA HIS A 213 -9.19 -5.83 5.91
C HIS A 213 -8.26 -5.47 7.06
N LEU A 214 -8.28 -4.23 7.46
CA LEU A 214 -7.61 -3.72 8.65
C LEU A 214 -8.55 -2.82 9.43
N LEU A 215 -8.62 -3.04 10.72
CA LEU A 215 -9.14 -2.08 11.69
C LEU A 215 -8.02 -1.80 12.70
N ALA A 216 -7.70 -0.53 12.93
CA ALA A 216 -6.72 -0.13 13.93
C ALA A 216 -7.27 1.04 14.75
N SER A 217 -7.16 0.96 16.06
CA SER A 217 -7.64 2.01 16.97
C SER A 217 -6.60 2.30 18.03
N LYS A 218 -6.43 3.57 18.37
CA LYS A 218 -5.51 4.05 19.38
C LYS A 218 -6.18 5.11 20.23
N LEU A 219 -6.02 4.98 21.55
CA LEU A 219 -6.42 5.99 22.52
C LEU A 219 -5.24 6.31 23.44
N VAL A 220 -4.93 7.59 23.58
CA VAL A 220 -3.93 8.09 24.54
C VAL A 220 -4.57 9.14 25.43
N LEU A 221 -4.44 8.94 26.72
CA LEU A 221 -4.86 9.86 27.77
C LEU A 221 -3.61 10.40 28.46
N SER A 222 -3.46 11.73 28.54
CA SER A 222 -2.31 12.35 29.18
C SER A 222 -2.76 13.35 30.22
N TYR A 223 -2.14 13.30 31.39
CA TYR A 223 -2.48 14.14 32.53
C TYR A 223 -1.22 14.70 33.21
N PRO A 224 -1.15 16.01 33.49
CA PRO A 224 -0.04 16.59 34.23
C PRO A 224 -0.08 16.11 35.69
N LEU A 225 0.98 15.41 36.12
CA LEU A 225 1.08 14.81 37.43
C LEU A 225 2.47 15.06 38.03
N LEU A 226 2.53 15.53 39.29
CA LEU A 226 3.77 15.71 40.07
C LEU A 226 4.88 16.50 39.33
N GLY A 227 4.49 17.54 38.56
CA GLY A 227 5.42 18.37 37.79
C GLY A 227 5.95 17.73 36.50
N GLY A 228 5.41 16.58 36.12
CA GLY A 228 5.63 15.90 34.86
C GLY A 228 4.34 15.64 34.12
N ASN A 229 4.38 14.73 33.15
CA ASN A 229 3.25 14.29 32.36
C ASN A 229 3.12 12.77 32.43
N LEU A 230 1.97 12.27 32.85
CA LEU A 230 1.61 10.86 32.83
C LEU A 230 0.75 10.58 31.62
N SER A 231 1.12 9.60 30.79
CA SER A 231 0.38 9.16 29.63
C SER A 231 0.02 7.68 29.76
N LEU A 232 -1.25 7.37 29.60
CA LEU A 232 -1.79 6.01 29.50
C LEU A 232 -2.38 5.83 28.12
N GLY A 233 -2.04 4.77 27.42
CA GLY A 233 -2.59 4.49 26.11
C GLY A 233 -2.89 3.03 25.87
N GLY A 234 -3.77 2.79 24.90
CA GLY A 234 -4.10 1.49 24.38
C GLY A 234 -4.19 1.52 22.87
N GLU A 235 -3.81 0.43 22.26
CA GLU A 235 -3.92 0.22 20.80
C GLU A 235 -4.54 -1.14 20.55
N TYR A 236 -5.41 -1.21 19.58
CA TYR A 236 -5.98 -2.45 19.05
C TYR A 236 -5.88 -2.43 17.55
N SER A 237 -5.40 -3.51 16.96
CA SER A 237 -5.49 -3.73 15.53
C SER A 237 -5.96 -5.14 15.22
N ASN A 238 -6.74 -5.26 14.15
CA ASN A 238 -7.16 -6.54 13.60
C ASN A 238 -6.94 -6.51 12.09
N THR A 239 -6.20 -7.48 11.61
CA THR A 239 -5.92 -7.68 10.18
C THR A 239 -6.48 -9.01 9.75
N HIS A 240 -7.23 -9.02 8.66
CA HIS A 240 -7.68 -10.21 7.98
C HIS A 240 -7.22 -10.16 6.53
N ARG A 241 -6.49 -11.17 6.08
CA ARG A 241 -5.99 -11.26 4.71
C ARG A 241 -6.24 -12.65 4.16
N THR A 242 -6.81 -12.71 2.96
CA THR A 242 -6.88 -13.91 2.15
C THR A 242 -6.09 -13.73 0.86
N SER A 243 -5.42 -14.78 0.43
CA SER A 243 -4.70 -14.84 -0.84
C SER A 243 -5.00 -16.18 -1.50
N LYS A 244 -5.48 -16.12 -2.74
CA LYS A 244 -5.65 -17.29 -3.59
C LYS A 244 -4.84 -17.08 -4.85
N TYR A 245 -3.98 -18.04 -5.16
CA TYR A 245 -3.16 -18.09 -6.36
C TYR A 245 -3.35 -19.44 -7.02
N GLN A 246 -3.65 -19.43 -8.30
CA GLN A 246 -3.87 -20.64 -9.09
C GLN A 246 -3.11 -20.54 -10.39
N VAL A 247 -2.51 -21.64 -10.82
CA VAL A 247 -1.78 -21.72 -12.11
C VAL A 247 -2.25 -22.96 -12.88
N VAL A 248 -2.47 -22.76 -14.17
CA VAL A 248 -2.80 -23.84 -15.10
C VAL A 248 -1.77 -23.84 -16.24
N PRO A 249 -1.10 -24.95 -16.51
CA PRO A 249 -1.18 -26.26 -15.83
C PRO A 249 -0.49 -26.24 -14.45
N THR A 250 -1.02 -27.04 -13.53
CA THR A 250 -0.62 -27.07 -12.11
C THR A 250 0.77 -27.63 -11.84
N ASN A 251 1.41 -28.24 -12.84
CA ASN A 251 2.77 -28.75 -12.73
C ASN A 251 3.86 -27.66 -12.85
N LEU A 252 3.52 -26.44 -13.22
CA LEU A 252 4.47 -25.33 -13.34
C LEU A 252 4.80 -24.71 -11.98
N VAL A 253 3.76 -24.37 -11.22
CA VAL A 253 3.87 -23.77 -9.88
C VAL A 253 2.71 -24.28 -9.04
N SER A 254 2.95 -24.51 -7.77
CA SER A 254 1.88 -24.93 -6.84
C SER A 254 0.88 -23.80 -6.61
N ASP A 255 -0.39 -24.16 -6.55
CA ASP A 255 -1.45 -23.25 -6.11
C ASP A 255 -1.23 -22.83 -4.64
N ASP A 256 -1.76 -21.68 -4.26
CA ASP A 256 -1.83 -21.21 -2.87
C ASP A 256 -3.26 -20.79 -2.53
N ASP A 257 -3.76 -21.18 -1.37
CA ASP A 257 -5.00 -20.68 -0.75
C ASP A 257 -4.72 -20.45 0.73
N SER A 258 -4.35 -19.22 1.03
CA SER A 258 -3.92 -18.83 2.36
C SER A 258 -4.83 -17.78 3.00
N ARG A 259 -4.97 -17.88 4.32
CA ARG A 259 -5.67 -16.89 5.14
C ARG A 259 -4.87 -16.60 6.40
N ILE A 260 -4.67 -15.32 6.64
CA ILE A 260 -4.02 -14.80 7.85
C ILE A 260 -5.01 -13.95 8.61
N THR A 261 -5.12 -14.20 9.91
CA THR A 261 -5.83 -13.32 10.84
C THR A 261 -4.86 -12.95 11.96
N GLU A 262 -4.66 -11.68 12.17
CA GLU A 262 -3.80 -11.16 13.21
C GLU A 262 -4.57 -10.13 14.04
N SER A 263 -4.58 -10.32 15.35
CA SER A 263 -5.11 -9.34 16.30
C SER A 263 -4.00 -8.94 17.26
N MET A 264 -3.77 -7.65 17.38
CA MET A 264 -2.82 -7.10 18.32
C MET A 264 -3.55 -6.18 19.31
N THR A 265 -3.31 -6.39 20.58
CA THR A 265 -3.75 -5.48 21.64
C THR A 265 -2.54 -5.05 22.43
N SER A 266 -2.40 -3.75 22.66
CA SER A 266 -1.34 -3.24 23.49
C SER A 266 -1.85 -2.18 24.48
N SER A 267 -1.18 -2.07 25.61
CA SER A 267 -1.36 -0.98 26.54
C SER A 267 -0.02 -0.45 27.00
N PHE A 268 0.06 0.82 27.26
CA PHE A 268 1.31 1.45 27.72
C PHE A 268 1.03 2.54 28.75
N LEU A 269 2.02 2.74 29.60
CA LEU A 269 2.07 3.80 30.59
C LEU A 269 3.43 4.47 30.49
N THR A 270 3.47 5.79 30.38
CA THR A 270 4.68 6.57 30.29
C THR A 270 4.60 7.76 31.23
N TYR A 271 5.66 8.03 31.98
CA TYR A 271 5.81 9.24 32.76
C TYR A 271 7.07 10.00 32.31
N SER A 272 6.91 11.27 32.00
CA SER A 272 8.00 12.16 31.60
C SER A 272 8.06 13.40 32.49
N ARG A 273 9.26 13.85 32.83
CA ARG A 273 9.49 15.06 33.61
C ARG A 273 10.80 15.75 33.26
N ASP A 274 10.74 17.07 33.16
CA ASP A 274 11.89 17.92 32.92
C ASP A 274 12.41 18.50 34.24
N PHE A 275 13.75 18.41 34.43
CA PHE A 275 14.50 18.96 35.55
C PHE A 275 15.54 19.95 35.01
N GLY A 276 15.08 21.15 34.62
CA GLY A 276 15.95 22.12 33.95
C GLY A 276 16.46 21.61 32.59
N ASN A 277 17.75 21.32 32.49
CA ASN A 277 18.36 20.83 31.27
C ASN A 277 18.31 19.28 31.10
N LEU A 278 17.77 18.58 32.11
CA LEU A 278 17.63 17.12 32.10
C LEU A 278 16.17 16.73 31.89
N SER A 279 15.89 15.97 30.86
CA SER A 279 14.59 15.33 30.63
C SER A 279 14.69 13.85 30.93
N LEU A 280 13.80 13.36 31.78
CA LEU A 280 13.67 11.94 32.10
C LEU A 280 12.32 11.41 31.63
N GLU A 281 12.34 10.25 30.99
CA GLU A 281 11.14 9.50 30.59
C GLU A 281 11.31 8.04 30.98
N ALA A 282 10.26 7.49 31.60
CA ALA A 282 10.18 6.07 31.91
C ALA A 282 8.80 5.55 31.52
N GLY A 283 8.75 4.35 30.99
CA GLY A 283 7.50 3.75 30.54
C GLY A 283 7.57 2.24 30.51
N MET A 284 6.38 1.65 30.45
CA MET A 284 6.18 0.23 30.20
C MET A 284 5.12 0.04 29.12
N ARG A 285 5.26 -1.02 28.34
CA ARG A 285 4.30 -1.44 27.33
C ARG A 285 4.09 -2.94 27.42
N TYR A 286 2.85 -3.35 27.38
CA TYR A 286 2.43 -4.74 27.23
C TYR A 286 1.80 -4.92 25.87
N GLU A 287 2.16 -5.97 25.17
CA GLU A 287 1.60 -6.34 23.88
C GLU A 287 1.17 -7.79 23.89
N TYR A 288 0.00 -8.05 23.35
CA TYR A 288 -0.52 -9.39 23.09
C TYR A 288 -0.87 -9.49 21.61
N ILE A 289 -0.33 -10.50 20.94
CA ILE A 289 -0.56 -10.78 19.53
C ILE A 289 -1.15 -12.16 19.42
N ASP A 290 -2.29 -12.25 18.75
CA ASP A 290 -2.92 -13.50 18.33
C ASP A 290 -2.79 -13.59 16.81
N PHE A 291 -2.02 -14.57 16.34
CA PHE A 291 -1.72 -14.78 14.93
C PHE A 291 -2.15 -16.17 14.50
N ASN A 292 -3.01 -16.22 13.49
CA ASN A 292 -3.54 -17.47 12.95
C ASN A 292 -3.28 -17.53 11.44
N TYR A 293 -2.61 -18.59 11.02
CA TYR A 293 -2.38 -18.90 9.62
C TYR A 293 -3.11 -20.16 9.20
N TYR A 294 -3.79 -20.09 8.08
CA TYR A 294 -4.51 -21.21 7.48
C TYR A 294 -4.03 -21.38 6.05
N GLU A 295 -3.79 -22.63 5.68
CA GLU A 295 -3.47 -23.04 4.33
C GLU A 295 -4.49 -24.08 3.88
N TYR A 296 -5.14 -23.83 2.72
CA TYR A 296 -6.28 -24.63 2.23
C TYR A 296 -7.35 -24.91 3.30
N GLY A 297 -7.67 -23.89 4.09
CA GLY A 297 -8.66 -23.94 5.16
C GLY A 297 -8.22 -24.69 6.42
N LYS A 298 -7.00 -25.23 6.48
CA LYS A 298 -6.45 -25.91 7.66
C LYS A 298 -5.53 -24.96 8.41
N TYR A 299 -5.64 -24.94 9.72
CA TYR A 299 -4.71 -24.23 10.60
C TYR A 299 -3.31 -24.87 10.53
N VAL A 300 -2.28 -24.05 10.41
CA VAL A 300 -0.88 -24.48 10.25
C VAL A 300 -0.04 -24.00 11.43
#